data_5170a260076ecf4553ee1a6a2a7b245c
#
_entry.id   5170a260076ecf4553ee1a6a2a7b245c
#
_cell.length_a   1.000
_cell.length_b   1.000
_cell.length_c   1.000
_cell.angle_alpha   90.00
_cell.angle_beta   90.00
_cell.angle_gamma   90.00
#
_symmetry.space_group_name_H-M   'P 1'
#
loop_
_entity.id
_entity.type
_entity.pdbx_description
1 polymer ?
#
loop_
_entity_poly.entity_id
_entity_poly.type
_entity_poly.pdbx_seq_one_letter_code
_entity_poly.pdbx_strand_id
1 'polypeptide(L)'
;TAVVTLHSAALWTDSRYFIAAEKELQGTEFRLMRERIDGTPTIAQWLGQELAADDWKEVGTDGMCLPQSEAAAMKEELKRNGGLSLRTNLDILDRIWSGRPGVPHAKVSIQPMEYAGETCSSKLGRIRHELLRLGATAMIAARLDDIAWTLNLRGTDVHCTPVFVAWLVIGQDNAVLFIDDEKLTPEVSAYLRHEGVAVKPYGSIADYLRTCNEYAMLIDPDTVNSRLAQVRGHYNTVTAPSPIAAMKAVKNPTEREGFRNAMIRDGVAMTRFLKWLDEAV
;
A
#
# COMPACT_ATOMS: atom_id res chain seq x y z
N THR A 1 -9.26 6.79 -11.54
CA THR A 1 -8.34 6.08 -12.47
C THR A 1 -8.42 6.71 -13.85
N ALA A 2 -7.28 7.11 -14.44
CA ALA A 2 -7.19 7.58 -15.82
C ALA A 2 -6.83 6.41 -16.75
N VAL A 3 -7.48 6.37 -17.92
CA VAL A 3 -7.21 5.37 -18.97
C VAL A 3 -7.06 6.11 -20.29
N VAL A 4 -6.01 5.77 -21.03
CA VAL A 4 -5.67 6.40 -22.30
C VAL A 4 -5.46 5.33 -23.35
N THR A 5 -6.07 5.50 -24.50
CA THR A 5 -5.85 4.71 -25.74
C THR A 5 -5.17 5.57 -26.79
N LEU A 6 -4.96 5.07 -27.99
CA LEU A 6 -4.44 5.86 -29.09
C LEU A 6 -5.41 6.95 -29.58
N HIS A 7 -6.69 6.82 -29.27
CA HIS A 7 -7.77 7.66 -29.84
C HIS A 7 -8.62 8.37 -28.80
N SER A 8 -8.57 7.95 -27.53
CA SER A 8 -9.46 8.43 -26.49
C SER A 8 -8.79 8.45 -25.12
N ALA A 9 -9.26 9.34 -24.25
CA ALA A 9 -8.84 9.40 -22.84
C ALA A 9 -10.08 9.54 -21.95
N ALA A 10 -10.09 8.84 -20.81
CA ALA A 10 -11.20 8.90 -19.86
C ALA A 10 -10.70 8.80 -18.41
N LEU A 11 -11.43 9.45 -17.49
CA LEU A 11 -11.14 9.46 -16.06
C LEU A 11 -12.35 8.89 -15.30
N TRP A 12 -12.16 7.77 -14.61
CA TRP A 12 -13.12 7.21 -13.65
C TRP A 12 -12.89 7.79 -12.27
N THR A 13 -13.95 8.30 -11.66
CA THR A 13 -13.92 8.78 -10.27
C THR A 13 -15.27 8.57 -9.59
N ASP A 14 -15.25 8.58 -8.25
CA ASP A 14 -16.46 8.44 -7.44
C ASP A 14 -17.17 9.79 -7.18
N SER A 15 -18.37 9.73 -6.59
CA SER A 15 -19.26 10.89 -6.42
C SER A 15 -18.68 12.05 -5.62
N ARG A 16 -17.67 11.82 -4.78
CA ARG A 16 -17.01 12.87 -3.97
C ARG A 16 -16.26 13.86 -4.84
N TYR A 17 -15.87 13.45 -6.05
CA TYR A 17 -15.02 14.23 -6.95
C TYR A 17 -15.70 14.63 -8.26
N PHE A 18 -17.00 14.33 -8.48
CA PHE A 18 -17.66 14.62 -9.76
C PHE A 18 -17.58 16.10 -10.15
N ILE A 19 -17.89 17.01 -9.20
CA ILE A 19 -17.87 18.46 -9.45
C ILE A 19 -16.45 18.96 -9.73
N ALA A 20 -15.47 18.50 -8.95
CA ALA A 20 -14.07 18.87 -9.14
C ALA A 20 -13.56 18.36 -10.49
N ALA A 21 -13.77 17.08 -10.79
CA ALA A 21 -13.34 16.46 -12.04
C ALA A 21 -14.01 17.11 -13.26
N GLU A 22 -15.31 17.43 -13.19
CA GLU A 22 -16.01 18.13 -14.29
C GLU A 22 -15.39 19.50 -14.59
N LYS A 23 -14.99 20.23 -13.55
CA LYS A 23 -14.33 21.53 -13.70
C LYS A 23 -12.88 21.39 -14.21
N GLU A 24 -12.12 20.45 -13.65
CA GLU A 24 -10.71 20.27 -13.98
C GLU A 24 -10.48 19.66 -15.36
N LEU A 25 -11.42 18.88 -15.87
CA LEU A 25 -11.35 18.28 -17.20
C LEU A 25 -11.84 19.22 -18.32
N GLN A 26 -12.37 20.41 -18.00
CA GLN A 26 -12.81 21.37 -19.02
C GLN A 26 -11.65 21.79 -19.94
N GLY A 27 -11.85 21.69 -21.25
CA GLY A 27 -10.84 22.03 -22.25
C GLY A 27 -9.75 20.96 -22.45
N THR A 28 -9.91 19.78 -21.82
CA THR A 28 -9.05 18.62 -22.07
C THR A 28 -9.77 17.60 -22.95
N GLU A 29 -9.04 16.60 -23.46
CA GLU A 29 -9.59 15.48 -24.23
C GLU A 29 -10.14 14.34 -23.33
N PHE A 30 -10.03 14.48 -22.02
CA PHE A 30 -10.49 13.46 -21.08
C PHE A 30 -12.01 13.49 -20.91
N ARG A 31 -12.65 12.33 -21.06
CA ARG A 31 -14.06 12.12 -20.72
C ARG A 31 -14.21 11.74 -19.25
N LEU A 32 -15.15 12.41 -18.55
CA LEU A 32 -15.49 12.04 -17.17
C LEU A 32 -16.39 10.81 -17.15
N MET A 33 -15.95 9.75 -16.50
CA MET A 33 -16.71 8.53 -16.22
C MET A 33 -17.10 8.53 -14.73
N ARG A 34 -18.40 8.73 -14.46
CA ARG A 34 -18.94 8.78 -13.10
C ARG A 34 -19.19 7.37 -12.59
N GLU A 35 -18.31 6.87 -11.72
CA GLU A 35 -18.43 5.51 -11.18
C GLU A 35 -19.76 5.31 -10.45
N ARG A 36 -20.34 4.12 -10.61
CA ARG A 36 -21.59 3.68 -9.99
C ARG A 36 -22.83 4.49 -10.41
N ILE A 37 -22.77 5.21 -11.50
CA ILE A 37 -23.93 5.84 -12.14
C ILE A 37 -24.37 4.95 -13.30
N ASP A 38 -25.67 4.71 -13.38
CA ASP A 38 -26.28 3.89 -14.43
C ASP A 38 -25.89 4.39 -15.82
N GLY A 39 -25.49 3.46 -16.68
CA GLY A 39 -25.02 3.76 -18.03
C GLY A 39 -23.53 4.10 -18.14
N THR A 40 -22.81 4.26 -17.02
CA THR A 40 -21.34 4.42 -17.06
C THR A 40 -20.67 3.05 -17.20
N PRO A 41 -19.89 2.80 -18.26
CA PRO A 41 -19.20 1.53 -18.45
C PRO A 41 -18.08 1.36 -17.44
N THR A 42 -17.77 0.12 -17.05
CA THR A 42 -16.52 -0.18 -16.34
C THR A 42 -15.32 0.07 -17.26
N ILE A 43 -14.12 0.19 -16.68
CA ILE A 43 -12.87 0.35 -17.44
C ILE A 43 -12.74 -0.78 -18.48
N ALA A 44 -13.00 -2.01 -18.09
CA ALA A 44 -12.87 -3.17 -18.97
C ALA A 44 -13.92 -3.16 -20.11
N GLN A 45 -15.15 -2.76 -19.82
CA GLN A 45 -16.20 -2.61 -20.84
C GLN A 45 -15.86 -1.51 -21.83
N TRP A 46 -15.42 -0.37 -21.35
CA TRP A 46 -15.02 0.75 -22.20
C TRP A 46 -13.83 0.39 -23.08
N LEU A 47 -12.78 -0.22 -22.52
CA LEU A 47 -11.62 -0.68 -23.29
C LEU A 47 -12.00 -1.74 -24.32
N GLY A 48 -12.91 -2.64 -23.99
CA GLY A 48 -13.42 -3.64 -24.94
C GLY A 48 -14.12 -3.02 -26.14
N GLN A 49 -14.82 -1.90 -25.95
CA GLN A 49 -15.49 -1.14 -27.02
C GLN A 49 -14.48 -0.32 -27.84
N GLU A 50 -13.61 0.46 -27.16
CA GLU A 50 -12.62 1.32 -27.80
C GLU A 50 -11.61 0.53 -28.65
N LEU A 51 -11.18 -0.64 -28.17
CA LEU A 51 -10.18 -1.50 -28.84
C LEU A 51 -10.82 -2.60 -29.70
N ALA A 52 -12.12 -2.56 -29.96
CA ALA A 52 -12.81 -3.62 -30.72
C ALA A 52 -12.25 -3.79 -32.14
N ALA A 53 -11.92 -2.68 -32.81
CA ALA A 53 -11.39 -2.67 -34.17
C ALA A 53 -9.84 -2.76 -34.25
N ASP A 54 -9.15 -2.65 -33.09
CA ASP A 54 -7.69 -2.66 -33.07
C ASP A 54 -7.13 -4.07 -33.07
N ASP A 55 -5.99 -4.24 -33.75
CA ASP A 55 -5.22 -5.49 -33.72
C ASP A 55 -4.53 -5.71 -32.37
N TRP A 56 -4.28 -4.64 -31.61
CA TRP A 56 -3.63 -4.67 -30.31
C TRP A 56 -4.63 -4.99 -29.21
N LYS A 57 -4.39 -6.06 -28.50
CA LYS A 57 -5.26 -6.58 -27.43
C LYS A 57 -4.55 -6.57 -26.06
N GLU A 58 -3.64 -5.63 -25.86
CA GLU A 58 -2.87 -5.51 -24.61
C GLU A 58 -3.12 -4.16 -23.92
N VAL A 59 -3.42 -4.20 -22.63
CA VAL A 59 -3.59 -3.04 -21.75
C VAL A 59 -2.43 -3.02 -20.74
N GLY A 60 -1.77 -1.87 -20.59
CA GLY A 60 -0.63 -1.71 -19.70
C GLY A 60 -0.95 -0.94 -18.42
N THR A 61 -0.35 -1.33 -17.30
CA THR A 61 -0.41 -0.60 -16.04
C THR A 61 0.87 -0.80 -15.21
N ASP A 62 1.11 0.08 -14.23
CA ASP A 62 2.17 -0.14 -13.25
C ASP A 62 1.68 -1.08 -12.14
N GLY A 63 2.17 -2.30 -12.16
CA GLY A 63 1.87 -3.30 -11.15
C GLY A 63 2.44 -3.01 -9.76
N MET A 64 3.34 -2.03 -9.60
CA MET A 64 3.77 -1.56 -8.28
C MET A 64 2.67 -0.79 -7.55
N CYS A 65 1.74 -0.18 -8.30
CA CYS A 65 0.62 0.59 -7.77
C CYS A 65 -0.70 -0.18 -7.75
N LEU A 66 -0.70 -1.47 -8.13
CA LEU A 66 -1.90 -2.29 -8.27
C LEU A 66 -1.82 -3.53 -7.37
N PRO A 67 -2.72 -3.73 -6.38
CA PRO A 67 -2.78 -4.96 -5.60
C PRO A 67 -2.96 -6.20 -6.46
N GLN A 68 -2.47 -7.34 -5.98
CA GLN A 68 -2.55 -8.61 -6.71
C GLN A 68 -3.99 -9.04 -7.00
N SER A 69 -4.91 -8.87 -6.03
CA SER A 69 -6.33 -9.19 -6.19
C SER A 69 -7.01 -8.33 -7.26
N GLU A 70 -6.73 -7.02 -7.25
CA GLU A 70 -7.26 -6.09 -8.25
C GLU A 70 -6.71 -6.38 -9.65
N ALA A 71 -5.41 -6.69 -9.75
CA ALA A 71 -4.80 -7.10 -11.01
C ALA A 71 -5.42 -8.38 -11.57
N ALA A 72 -5.70 -9.36 -10.72
CA ALA A 72 -6.36 -10.61 -11.11
C ALA A 72 -7.80 -10.36 -11.57
N ALA A 73 -8.58 -9.57 -10.83
CA ALA A 73 -9.95 -9.21 -11.19
C ALA A 73 -9.98 -8.44 -12.52
N MET A 74 -9.13 -7.44 -12.69
CA MET A 74 -9.04 -6.65 -13.93
C MET A 74 -8.65 -7.52 -15.12
N LYS A 75 -7.73 -8.46 -14.95
CA LYS A 75 -7.33 -9.40 -16.00
C LYS A 75 -8.51 -10.24 -16.50
N GLU A 76 -9.32 -10.77 -15.58
CA GLU A 76 -10.50 -11.54 -15.92
C GLU A 76 -11.61 -10.70 -16.58
N GLU A 77 -11.80 -9.48 -16.13
CA GLU A 77 -12.76 -8.55 -16.74
C GLU A 77 -12.35 -8.13 -18.16
N LEU A 78 -11.09 -7.77 -18.36
CA LEU A 78 -10.54 -7.41 -19.67
C LEU A 78 -10.67 -8.58 -20.67
N LYS A 79 -10.38 -9.79 -20.23
CA LYS A 79 -10.54 -11.00 -21.04
C LYS A 79 -11.99 -11.22 -21.48
N ARG A 80 -12.96 -11.02 -20.56
CA ARG A 80 -14.40 -11.16 -20.85
C ARG A 80 -14.96 -10.08 -21.77
N ASN A 81 -14.46 -8.85 -21.67
CA ASN A 81 -15.00 -7.69 -22.38
C ASN A 81 -14.32 -7.38 -23.72
N GLY A 82 -13.46 -8.22 -24.25
CA GLY A 82 -12.84 -7.97 -25.54
C GLY A 82 -11.62 -8.86 -25.84
N GLY A 83 -11.41 -9.90 -25.04
CA GLY A 83 -10.24 -10.77 -25.20
C GLY A 83 -8.92 -10.05 -24.92
N LEU A 84 -8.97 -8.96 -24.13
CA LEU A 84 -7.83 -8.13 -23.81
C LEU A 84 -6.94 -8.78 -22.75
N SER A 85 -5.63 -8.59 -22.89
CA SER A 85 -4.64 -9.01 -21.90
C SER A 85 -4.19 -7.82 -21.03
N LEU A 86 -3.79 -8.10 -19.78
CA LEU A 86 -3.24 -7.10 -18.85
C LEU A 86 -1.74 -7.32 -18.66
N ARG A 87 -0.98 -6.28 -18.94
CA ARG A 87 0.45 -6.19 -18.68
C ARG A 87 0.72 -5.25 -17.50
N THR A 88 1.40 -5.76 -16.46
CA THR A 88 1.60 -5.03 -15.19
C THR A 88 3.04 -4.59 -14.94
N ASN A 89 3.90 -4.59 -15.95
CA ASN A 89 5.31 -4.21 -15.82
C ASN A 89 5.64 -2.88 -16.54
N LEU A 90 4.66 -2.01 -16.69
CA LEU A 90 4.81 -0.72 -17.37
C LEU A 90 4.62 0.43 -16.38
N ASP A 91 5.64 1.24 -16.17
CA ASP A 91 5.53 2.59 -15.60
C ASP A 91 5.59 3.60 -16.76
N ILE A 92 4.40 3.95 -17.27
CA ILE A 92 4.28 4.90 -18.39
C ILE A 92 4.57 6.32 -17.90
N LEU A 93 4.22 6.64 -16.66
CA LEU A 93 4.37 7.98 -16.09
C LEU A 93 5.84 8.39 -15.93
N ASP A 94 6.72 7.45 -15.66
CA ASP A 94 8.16 7.71 -15.49
C ASP A 94 8.77 8.38 -16.73
N ARG A 95 8.26 8.05 -17.92
CA ARG A 95 8.76 8.59 -19.19
C ARG A 95 8.23 9.97 -19.55
N ILE A 96 7.07 10.35 -19.05
CA ILE A 96 6.35 11.58 -19.45
C ILE A 96 6.30 12.63 -18.33
N TRP A 97 6.51 12.25 -17.09
CA TRP A 97 6.44 13.14 -15.95
C TRP A 97 7.82 13.62 -15.52
N SER A 98 8.36 14.59 -16.20
CA SER A 98 9.72 15.14 -15.96
C SER A 98 9.89 15.78 -14.57
N GLY A 99 8.81 16.23 -13.95
CA GLY A 99 8.81 16.79 -12.58
C GLY A 99 8.29 15.83 -11.50
N ARG A 100 8.32 14.51 -11.75
CA ARG A 100 7.84 13.51 -10.78
C ARG A 100 8.59 13.62 -9.46
N PRO A 101 7.88 13.82 -8.32
CA PRO A 101 8.54 13.85 -7.01
C PRO A 101 9.22 12.51 -6.71
N GLY A 102 10.40 12.59 -6.07
CA GLY A 102 11.06 11.40 -5.54
C GLY A 102 10.31 10.76 -4.38
N VAL A 103 10.77 9.57 -3.98
CA VAL A 103 10.26 8.92 -2.76
C VAL A 103 10.60 9.81 -1.56
N PRO A 104 9.68 10.03 -0.60
CA PRO A 104 9.96 10.83 0.59
C PRO A 104 11.17 10.30 1.38
N HIS A 105 12.01 11.22 1.90
CA HIS A 105 13.25 10.92 2.65
C HIS A 105 13.22 11.34 4.12
N ALA A 106 12.03 11.53 4.71
CA ALA A 106 11.91 11.94 6.10
C ALA A 106 12.52 10.90 7.06
N LYS A 107 13.17 11.38 8.13
CA LYS A 107 13.76 10.49 9.13
C LYS A 107 12.70 9.70 9.88
N VAL A 108 13.04 8.46 10.17
CA VAL A 108 12.23 7.55 10.99
C VAL A 108 12.62 7.69 12.46
N SER A 109 11.65 7.59 13.36
CA SER A 109 11.82 7.65 14.81
C SER A 109 11.29 6.39 15.48
N ILE A 110 11.83 6.08 16.66
CA ILE A 110 11.36 4.97 17.49
C ILE A 110 10.11 5.41 18.25
N GLN A 111 9.07 4.58 18.25
CA GLN A 111 7.92 4.73 19.11
C GLN A 111 8.27 4.22 20.51
N PRO A 112 8.32 5.07 21.54
CA PRO A 112 8.69 4.65 22.88
C PRO A 112 7.78 3.56 23.44
N MET A 113 8.34 2.69 24.30
CA MET A 113 7.61 1.59 24.93
C MET A 113 6.43 2.05 25.79
N GLU A 114 6.53 3.25 26.37
CA GLU A 114 5.43 3.87 27.13
C GLU A 114 4.18 4.14 26.28
N TYR A 115 4.31 4.17 24.93
CA TYR A 115 3.19 4.30 23.99
C TYR A 115 2.92 3.02 23.22
N ALA A 116 3.93 2.20 22.95
CA ALA A 116 3.79 0.96 22.20
C ALA A 116 3.24 -0.21 23.04
N GLY A 117 3.66 -0.29 24.30
CA GLY A 117 3.21 -1.31 25.27
C GLY A 117 3.64 -2.75 24.97
N GLU A 118 4.31 -2.99 23.84
CA GLU A 118 4.84 -4.29 23.42
C GLU A 118 6.10 -4.09 22.57
N THR A 119 7.14 -4.92 22.78
CA THR A 119 8.39 -4.84 22.01
C THR A 119 8.21 -5.32 20.57
N CYS A 120 9.10 -4.88 19.68
CA CYS A 120 9.16 -5.37 18.31
C CYS A 120 9.38 -6.88 18.26
N SER A 121 10.32 -7.40 19.03
CA SER A 121 10.64 -8.84 19.12
C SER A 121 9.43 -9.68 19.56
N SER A 122 8.63 -9.19 20.54
CA SER A 122 7.37 -9.86 20.95
C SER A 122 6.37 -9.92 19.79
N LYS A 123 6.14 -8.81 19.10
CA LYS A 123 5.25 -8.75 17.94
C LYS A 123 5.70 -9.70 16.81
N LEU A 124 7.00 -9.70 16.50
CA LEU A 124 7.58 -10.62 15.51
C LEU A 124 7.35 -12.08 15.91
N GLY A 125 7.51 -12.42 17.21
CA GLY A 125 7.24 -13.77 17.72
C GLY A 125 5.80 -14.20 17.52
N ARG A 126 4.83 -13.32 17.82
CA ARG A 126 3.40 -13.57 17.58
C ARG A 126 3.08 -13.77 16.09
N ILE A 127 3.65 -12.93 15.23
CA ILE A 127 3.46 -13.03 13.78
C ILE A 127 4.00 -14.36 13.28
N ARG A 128 5.21 -14.76 13.68
CA ARG A 128 5.83 -16.04 13.32
C ARG A 128 4.98 -17.24 13.74
N HIS A 129 4.43 -17.21 14.94
CA HIS A 129 3.52 -18.25 15.42
C HIS A 129 2.28 -18.36 14.52
N GLU A 130 1.67 -17.25 14.15
CA GLU A 130 0.50 -17.23 13.29
C GLU A 130 0.82 -17.66 11.85
N LEU A 131 2.00 -17.31 11.33
CA LEU A 131 2.46 -17.80 10.02
C LEU A 131 2.52 -19.33 9.98
N LEU A 132 3.08 -19.96 11.01
CA LEU A 132 3.12 -21.44 11.10
C LEU A 132 1.72 -22.05 11.12
N ARG A 133 0.77 -21.41 11.86
CA ARG A 133 -0.63 -21.86 11.88
C ARG A 133 -1.30 -21.78 10.51
N LEU A 134 -0.90 -20.81 9.68
CA LEU A 134 -1.36 -20.63 8.31
C LEU A 134 -0.60 -21.49 7.27
N GLY A 135 0.37 -22.30 7.72
CA GLY A 135 1.21 -23.10 6.82
C GLY A 135 2.28 -22.31 6.09
N ALA A 136 2.62 -21.11 6.58
CA ALA A 136 3.64 -20.25 6.01
C ALA A 136 4.88 -20.19 6.92
N THR A 137 6.05 -19.96 6.33
CA THR A 137 7.31 -19.76 7.06
C THR A 137 7.87 -18.35 6.92
N ALA A 138 7.28 -17.55 6.05
CA ALA A 138 7.60 -16.14 5.89
C ALA A 138 6.39 -15.36 5.37
N MET A 139 6.45 -14.02 5.44
CA MET A 139 5.47 -13.14 4.84
C MET A 139 6.09 -11.85 4.30
N ILE A 140 5.39 -11.22 3.38
CA ILE A 140 5.65 -9.84 2.94
C ILE A 140 4.61 -8.94 3.62
N ALA A 141 5.05 -7.97 4.42
CA ALA A 141 4.22 -6.88 4.89
C ALA A 141 4.43 -5.67 3.98
N ALA A 142 3.36 -5.22 3.34
CA ALA A 142 3.36 -4.13 2.35
C ALA A 142 2.64 -2.87 2.86
N ARG A 143 1.72 -3.00 3.82
CA ARG A 143 1.04 -1.84 4.41
C ARG A 143 1.98 -1.08 5.33
N LEU A 144 2.12 0.21 5.08
CA LEU A 144 3.06 1.07 5.82
C LEU A 144 2.73 1.14 7.32
N ASP A 145 1.45 1.14 7.68
CA ASP A 145 0.98 1.15 9.06
C ASP A 145 1.21 -0.20 9.78
N ASP A 146 1.17 -1.32 9.07
CA ASP A 146 1.53 -2.63 9.60
C ASP A 146 3.03 -2.73 9.89
N ILE A 147 3.86 -2.21 8.98
CA ILE A 147 5.31 -2.13 9.15
C ILE A 147 5.66 -1.24 10.35
N ALA A 148 5.09 -0.04 10.40
CA ALA A 148 5.32 0.92 11.48
C ALA A 148 4.90 0.37 12.86
N TRP A 149 3.75 -0.31 12.93
CA TRP A 149 3.27 -0.96 14.15
C TRP A 149 4.17 -2.14 14.58
N THR A 150 4.52 -3.02 13.64
CA THR A 150 5.35 -4.20 13.93
C THR A 150 6.70 -3.81 14.48
N LEU A 151 7.35 -2.83 13.87
CA LEU A 151 8.70 -2.40 14.22
C LEU A 151 8.76 -1.33 15.33
N ASN A 152 7.62 -0.86 15.86
CA ASN A 152 7.58 0.31 16.76
C ASN A 152 8.32 1.52 16.18
N LEU A 153 8.15 1.78 14.89
CA LEU A 153 8.74 2.92 14.21
C LEU A 153 7.67 3.87 13.70
N ARG A 154 7.99 5.15 13.60
CA ARG A 154 7.13 6.19 13.03
C ARG A 154 7.91 7.04 12.04
N GLY A 155 7.22 7.55 11.02
CA GLY A 155 7.77 8.48 10.04
C GLY A 155 6.75 9.53 9.64
N THR A 156 7.12 10.40 8.73
CA THR A 156 6.28 11.52 8.26
C THR A 156 6.17 11.55 6.73
N ASP A 157 6.38 10.43 6.07
CA ASP A 157 6.32 10.34 4.61
C ASP A 157 4.92 10.61 4.06
N VAL A 158 3.89 10.33 4.86
CA VAL A 158 2.49 10.59 4.50
C VAL A 158 1.91 11.64 5.46
N HIS A 159 1.37 12.72 4.89
CA HIS A 159 0.79 13.80 5.68
C HIS A 159 -0.31 13.28 6.63
N CYS A 160 -0.29 13.71 7.88
CA CYS A 160 -1.21 13.30 8.96
C CYS A 160 -1.24 11.79 9.28
N THR A 161 -0.31 11.00 8.73
CA THR A 161 -0.23 9.56 9.00
C THR A 161 1.20 9.20 9.37
N PRO A 162 1.47 8.70 10.60
CA PRO A 162 2.83 8.54 11.11
C PRO A 162 3.50 7.27 10.58
N VAL A 163 3.64 7.16 9.26
CA VAL A 163 4.22 6.02 8.55
C VAL A 163 5.40 6.44 7.67
N PHE A 164 6.12 5.47 7.17
CA PHE A 164 7.25 5.64 6.27
C PHE A 164 7.24 4.60 5.15
N VAL A 165 7.73 4.95 3.99
CA VAL A 165 7.78 4.07 2.81
C VAL A 165 8.86 3.02 3.02
N ALA A 166 8.44 1.75 3.07
CA ALA A 166 9.29 0.59 3.27
C ALA A 166 8.54 -0.70 2.87
N TRP A 167 9.29 -1.81 2.80
CA TRP A 167 8.78 -3.17 2.78
C TRP A 167 9.36 -3.94 3.96
N LEU A 168 8.64 -4.92 4.49
CA LEU A 168 9.15 -5.78 5.54
C LEU A 168 8.89 -7.24 5.15
N VAL A 169 9.96 -8.03 5.14
CA VAL A 169 9.85 -9.50 5.04
C VAL A 169 10.14 -10.09 6.41
N ILE A 170 9.23 -10.91 6.90
CA ILE A 170 9.32 -11.59 8.19
C ILE A 170 9.44 -13.09 7.92
N GLY A 171 10.58 -13.69 8.24
CA GLY A 171 10.81 -15.14 8.26
C GLY A 171 10.81 -15.68 9.68
N GLN A 172 10.93 -17.00 9.83
CA GLN A 172 10.91 -17.66 11.15
C GLN A 172 12.08 -17.20 12.04
N ASP A 173 13.27 -17.08 11.45
CA ASP A 173 14.49 -16.75 12.21
C ASP A 173 15.02 -15.35 11.94
N ASN A 174 14.48 -14.65 10.94
CA ASN A 174 14.93 -13.34 10.51
C ASN A 174 13.77 -12.38 10.24
N ALA A 175 14.09 -11.09 10.20
CA ALA A 175 13.24 -10.06 9.64
C ALA A 175 14.11 -9.08 8.85
N VAL A 176 13.64 -8.63 7.69
CA VAL A 176 14.39 -7.74 6.80
C VAL A 176 13.52 -6.55 6.42
N LEU A 177 13.96 -5.36 6.83
CA LEU A 177 13.36 -4.09 6.45
C LEU A 177 14.06 -3.56 5.19
N PHE A 178 13.28 -3.32 4.14
CA PHE A 178 13.73 -2.69 2.90
C PHE A 178 13.31 -1.23 2.94
N ILE A 179 14.27 -0.34 3.13
CA ILE A 179 14.06 1.09 3.34
C ILE A 179 15.22 1.86 2.71
N ASP A 180 15.00 3.13 2.41
CA ASP A 180 16.07 4.07 2.11
C ASP A 180 16.90 4.30 3.39
N ASP A 181 18.19 4.00 3.36
CA ASP A 181 19.11 4.12 4.49
C ASP A 181 19.28 5.57 4.97
N GLU A 182 19.06 6.55 4.09
CA GLU A 182 19.02 7.96 4.50
C GLU A 182 17.93 8.28 5.53
N LYS A 183 16.87 7.48 5.62
CA LYS A 183 15.82 7.63 6.64
C LYS A 183 16.25 7.18 8.04
N LEU A 184 17.30 6.39 8.14
CA LEU A 184 17.72 5.78 9.39
C LEU A 184 18.73 6.66 10.13
N THR A 185 18.42 6.98 11.39
CA THR A 185 19.39 7.54 12.30
C THR A 185 20.29 6.45 12.89
N PRO A 186 21.47 6.78 13.44
CA PRO A 186 22.30 5.81 14.16
C PRO A 186 21.54 5.08 15.29
N GLU A 187 20.66 5.80 16.00
CA GLU A 187 19.80 5.27 17.06
C GLU A 187 18.81 4.24 16.51
N VAL A 188 18.08 4.55 15.44
CA VAL A 188 17.13 3.64 14.79
C VAL A 188 17.85 2.41 14.25
N SER A 189 19.04 2.59 13.66
CA SER A 189 19.87 1.48 13.16
C SER A 189 20.35 0.56 14.26
N ALA A 190 20.70 1.11 15.43
CA ALA A 190 21.08 0.33 16.62
C ALA A 190 19.85 -0.42 17.19
N TYR A 191 18.69 0.24 17.25
CA TYR A 191 17.45 -0.36 17.69
C TYR A 191 17.05 -1.55 16.80
N LEU A 192 17.01 -1.39 15.48
CA LEU A 192 16.68 -2.48 14.55
C LEU A 192 17.60 -3.69 14.71
N ARG A 193 18.91 -3.46 14.86
CA ARG A 193 19.87 -4.55 15.13
C ARG A 193 19.59 -5.26 16.44
N HIS A 194 19.27 -4.51 17.50
CA HIS A 194 18.91 -5.08 18.80
C HIS A 194 17.64 -5.96 18.71
N GLU A 195 16.64 -5.53 17.92
CA GLU A 195 15.40 -6.27 17.69
C GLU A 195 15.52 -7.40 16.64
N GLY A 196 16.74 -7.66 16.13
CA GLY A 196 17.00 -8.73 15.16
C GLY A 196 16.47 -8.45 13.76
N VAL A 197 16.33 -7.19 13.38
CA VAL A 197 15.86 -6.75 12.07
C VAL A 197 17.04 -6.28 11.22
N ALA A 198 17.30 -6.98 10.12
CA ALA A 198 18.28 -6.57 9.12
C ALA A 198 17.72 -5.45 8.23
N VAL A 199 18.58 -4.61 7.70
CA VAL A 199 18.21 -3.52 6.79
C VAL A 199 18.81 -3.80 5.41
N LYS A 200 18.02 -3.52 4.36
CA LYS A 200 18.44 -3.57 2.95
C LYS A 200 17.88 -2.36 2.19
N PRO A 201 18.49 -1.96 1.06
CA PRO A 201 17.99 -0.89 0.22
C PRO A 201 16.55 -1.15 -0.25
N TYR A 202 15.70 -0.11 -0.25
CA TYR A 202 14.28 -0.20 -0.61
C TYR A 202 14.04 -0.94 -1.94
N GLY A 203 14.81 -0.61 -2.99
CA GLY A 203 14.67 -1.20 -4.32
C GLY A 203 15.10 -2.67 -4.44
N SER A 204 15.79 -3.22 -3.44
CA SER A 204 16.34 -4.59 -3.52
C SER A 204 15.35 -5.69 -3.16
N ILE A 205 14.09 -5.34 -2.79
CA ILE A 205 13.09 -6.33 -2.38
C ILE A 205 12.79 -7.38 -3.45
N ALA A 206 12.66 -6.97 -4.72
CA ALA A 206 12.38 -7.89 -5.81
C ALA A 206 13.48 -8.95 -5.99
N ASP A 207 14.75 -8.53 -5.90
CA ASP A 207 15.90 -9.45 -6.00
C ASP A 207 15.95 -10.38 -4.80
N TYR A 208 15.70 -9.86 -3.61
CA TYR A 208 15.61 -10.67 -2.40
C TYR A 208 14.53 -11.76 -2.52
N LEU A 209 13.34 -11.40 -2.98
CA LEU A 209 12.23 -12.36 -3.15
C LEU A 209 12.54 -13.47 -4.16
N ARG A 210 13.36 -13.21 -5.19
CA ARG A 210 13.83 -14.24 -6.14
C ARG A 210 14.74 -15.27 -5.49
N THR A 211 15.47 -14.90 -4.45
CA THR A 211 16.43 -15.78 -3.77
C THR A 211 15.84 -16.51 -2.58
N CYS A 212 14.65 -16.13 -2.09
CA CYS A 212 14.00 -16.74 -0.92
C CYS A 212 13.13 -17.96 -1.24
N ASN A 213 13.64 -18.89 -2.04
CA ASN A 213 12.83 -20.02 -2.55
C ASN A 213 12.50 -21.09 -1.49
N GLU A 214 13.27 -21.16 -0.41
CA GLU A 214 13.06 -22.09 0.69
C GLU A 214 11.82 -21.79 1.56
N TYR A 215 11.31 -20.55 1.51
CA TYR A 215 10.19 -20.14 2.34
C TYR A 215 8.84 -20.44 1.70
N ALA A 216 7.90 -20.97 2.51
CA ALA A 216 6.48 -20.90 2.20
C ALA A 216 6.00 -19.48 2.50
N MET A 217 5.99 -18.60 1.48
CA MET A 217 5.76 -17.18 1.61
C MET A 217 4.26 -16.85 1.63
N LEU A 218 3.78 -16.27 2.74
CA LEU A 218 2.44 -15.71 2.78
C LEU A 218 2.41 -14.39 2.01
N ILE A 219 1.51 -14.31 1.06
CA ILE A 219 1.19 -13.11 0.28
C ILE A 219 -0.28 -12.78 0.53
N ASP A 220 -0.52 -11.61 1.10
CA ASP A 220 -1.86 -11.03 1.18
C ASP A 220 -2.15 -10.33 -0.16
N PRO A 221 -3.07 -10.86 -0.99
CA PRO A 221 -3.30 -10.36 -2.34
C PRO A 221 -3.91 -8.95 -2.38
N ASP A 222 -4.54 -8.51 -1.28
CA ASP A 222 -5.16 -7.19 -1.19
C ASP A 222 -4.16 -6.09 -0.80
N THR A 223 -2.97 -6.46 -0.34
CA THR A 223 -1.96 -5.50 0.14
C THR A 223 -0.63 -5.59 -0.61
N VAL A 224 -0.24 -6.76 -1.06
CA VAL A 224 0.97 -6.94 -1.87
C VAL A 224 0.66 -6.62 -3.33
N ASN A 225 1.46 -5.74 -3.92
CA ASN A 225 1.27 -5.36 -5.32
C ASN A 225 1.56 -6.51 -6.29
N SER A 226 0.94 -6.43 -7.47
CA SER A 226 0.98 -7.50 -8.47
C SER A 226 2.39 -7.78 -8.98
N ARG A 227 3.27 -6.78 -9.02
CA ARG A 227 4.64 -6.94 -9.49
C ARG A 227 5.50 -7.76 -8.54
N LEU A 228 5.43 -7.50 -7.23
CA LEU A 228 6.15 -8.29 -6.22
C LEU A 228 5.57 -9.70 -6.11
N ALA A 229 4.24 -9.84 -6.18
CA ALA A 229 3.60 -11.15 -6.20
C ALA A 229 4.05 -11.99 -7.41
N GLN A 230 4.17 -11.39 -8.60
CA GLN A 230 4.67 -12.07 -9.81
C GLN A 230 6.15 -12.47 -9.71
N VAL A 231 6.99 -11.64 -9.08
CA VAL A 231 8.40 -11.98 -8.84
C VAL A 231 8.54 -13.28 -8.07
N ARG A 232 7.69 -13.47 -7.07
CA ARG A 232 7.65 -14.72 -6.30
C ARG A 232 7.02 -15.87 -7.10
N GLY A 233 6.06 -15.57 -7.98
CA GLY A 233 5.29 -16.57 -8.70
C GLY A 233 4.38 -17.38 -7.76
N HIS A 234 3.96 -18.54 -8.24
CA HIS A 234 3.14 -19.48 -7.44
C HIS A 234 3.97 -20.47 -6.62
N TYR A 235 5.30 -20.38 -6.74
CA TYR A 235 6.18 -21.35 -6.11
C TYR A 235 6.21 -21.12 -4.60
N ASN A 236 5.77 -22.14 -3.87
CA ASN A 236 5.77 -22.15 -2.40
C ASN A 236 5.10 -20.89 -1.79
N THR A 237 3.93 -20.50 -2.33
CA THR A 237 3.17 -19.31 -1.90
C THR A 237 1.91 -19.73 -1.18
N VAL A 238 1.68 -19.13 -0.01
CA VAL A 238 0.44 -19.20 0.77
C VAL A 238 -0.34 -17.93 0.56
N THR A 239 -1.57 -18.01 0.03
CA THR A 239 -2.44 -16.84 -0.17
C THR A 239 -3.40 -16.74 1.01
N ALA A 240 -3.25 -15.71 1.83
CA ALA A 240 -4.12 -15.41 2.97
C ALA A 240 -4.00 -13.93 3.38
N PRO A 241 -5.00 -13.39 4.08
CA PRO A 241 -4.91 -12.06 4.69
C PRO A 241 -3.74 -11.97 5.66
N SER A 242 -3.11 -10.77 5.73
CA SER A 242 -2.03 -10.49 6.68
C SER A 242 -2.50 -10.63 8.13
N PRO A 243 -1.84 -11.44 8.97
CA PRO A 243 -2.20 -11.56 10.38
C PRO A 243 -1.93 -10.26 11.17
N ILE A 244 -1.06 -9.39 10.68
CA ILE A 244 -0.68 -8.14 11.35
C ILE A 244 -1.89 -7.23 11.54
N ALA A 245 -2.75 -7.12 10.53
CA ALA A 245 -3.94 -6.26 10.59
C ALA A 245 -4.88 -6.66 11.73
N ALA A 246 -5.12 -7.96 11.92
CA ALA A 246 -5.95 -8.49 13.01
C ALA A 246 -5.28 -8.27 14.39
N MET A 247 -3.97 -8.49 14.49
CA MET A 247 -3.22 -8.26 15.73
C MET A 247 -3.22 -6.79 16.14
N LYS A 248 -3.02 -5.88 15.19
CA LYS A 248 -3.06 -4.42 15.38
C LYS A 248 -4.47 -3.93 15.75
N ALA A 249 -5.51 -4.60 15.28
CA ALA A 249 -6.89 -4.25 15.61
C ALA A 249 -7.20 -4.43 17.11
N VAL A 250 -6.60 -5.42 17.76
CA VAL A 250 -6.75 -5.68 19.20
C VAL A 250 -5.70 -4.90 19.99
N LYS A 251 -6.10 -3.75 20.55
CA LYS A 251 -5.21 -2.83 21.26
C LYS A 251 -4.82 -3.35 22.63
N ASN A 252 -3.53 -3.30 22.96
CA ASN A 252 -3.02 -3.59 24.28
C ASN A 252 -3.46 -2.52 25.33
N PRO A 253 -3.27 -2.72 26.64
CA PRO A 253 -3.69 -1.74 27.65
C PRO A 253 -3.05 -0.35 27.47
N THR A 254 -1.78 -0.29 27.10
CA THR A 254 -1.05 0.96 26.87
C THR A 254 -1.60 1.72 25.66
N GLU A 255 -1.83 1.04 24.56
CA GLU A 255 -2.46 1.62 23.35
C GLU A 255 -3.86 2.16 23.66
N ARG A 256 -4.67 1.42 24.45
CA ARG A 256 -6.01 1.88 24.85
C ARG A 256 -5.96 3.15 25.69
N GLU A 257 -5.02 3.24 26.63
CA GLU A 257 -4.84 4.46 27.42
C GLU A 257 -4.36 5.63 26.55
N GLY A 258 -3.45 5.37 25.60
CA GLY A 258 -3.04 6.34 24.59
C GLY A 258 -4.23 6.91 23.80
N PHE A 259 -5.18 6.05 23.38
CA PHE A 259 -6.41 6.48 22.72
C PHE A 259 -7.29 7.36 23.62
N ARG A 260 -7.49 7.00 24.89
CA ARG A 260 -8.27 7.83 25.84
C ARG A 260 -7.66 9.23 25.98
N ASN A 261 -6.36 9.28 26.19
CA ASN A 261 -5.62 10.53 26.33
C ASN A 261 -5.66 11.39 25.06
N ALA A 262 -5.59 10.77 23.88
CA ALA A 262 -5.74 11.46 22.60
C ALA A 262 -7.15 12.03 22.44
N MET A 263 -8.19 11.26 22.73
CA MET A 263 -9.59 11.71 22.65
C MET A 263 -9.90 12.87 23.59
N ILE A 264 -9.32 12.89 24.80
CA ILE A 264 -9.49 14.03 25.73
C ILE A 264 -8.88 15.29 25.12
N ARG A 265 -7.64 15.23 24.59
CA ARG A 265 -6.98 16.38 23.95
C ARG A 265 -7.73 16.88 22.73
N ASP A 266 -8.20 15.95 21.90
CA ASP A 266 -8.97 16.23 20.68
C ASP A 266 -10.32 16.87 21.04
N GLY A 267 -11.03 16.33 22.04
CA GLY A 267 -12.27 16.90 22.57
C GLY A 267 -12.10 18.32 23.08
N VAL A 268 -11.00 18.63 23.78
CA VAL A 268 -10.69 20.00 24.21
C VAL A 268 -10.46 20.91 23.02
N ALA A 269 -9.71 20.47 22.01
CA ALA A 269 -9.47 21.24 20.80
C ALA A 269 -10.78 21.54 20.05
N MET A 270 -11.64 20.53 19.89
CA MET A 270 -12.95 20.67 19.25
C MET A 270 -13.86 21.62 20.02
N THR A 271 -13.92 21.52 21.34
CA THR A 271 -14.73 22.43 22.17
C THR A 271 -14.27 23.88 22.05
N ARG A 272 -12.94 24.10 22.03
CA ARG A 272 -12.37 25.45 21.81
C ARG A 272 -12.70 25.98 20.42
N PHE A 273 -12.65 25.14 19.40
CA PHE A 273 -13.02 25.50 18.04
C PHE A 273 -14.49 25.88 17.94
N LEU A 274 -15.40 25.09 18.50
CA LEU A 274 -16.84 25.37 18.50
C LEU A 274 -17.16 26.69 19.22
N LYS A 275 -16.51 26.96 20.37
CA LYS A 275 -16.66 28.21 21.06
C LYS A 275 -16.19 29.38 20.18
N TRP A 276 -15.02 29.28 19.57
CA TRP A 276 -14.53 30.31 18.66
C TRP A 276 -15.49 30.53 17.48
N LEU A 277 -16.03 29.48 16.91
CA LEU A 277 -16.98 29.59 15.79
C LEU A 277 -18.25 30.33 16.19
N ASP A 278 -18.80 30.02 17.39
CA ASP A 278 -20.00 30.71 17.93
C ASP A 278 -19.78 32.20 18.15
N GLU A 279 -18.55 32.61 18.49
CA GLU A 279 -18.17 34.02 18.66
C GLU A 279 -17.83 34.71 17.32
N ALA A 280 -17.50 33.97 16.26
CA ALA A 280 -17.01 34.49 14.98
C ALA A 280 -18.11 34.60 13.91
N VAL A 281 -19.25 33.97 14.11
CA VAL A 281 -20.42 33.94 13.21
C VAL A 281 -21.56 34.79 13.80
#